data_4e45f1d0b1de25449adfac089cdfb211
#
_entry.id   4e45f1d0b1de25449adfac089cdfb211
#
_cell.length_a   1.000
_cell.length_b   1.000
_cell.length_c   1.000
_cell.angle_alpha   90.00
_cell.angle_beta   90.00
_cell.angle_gamma   90.00
#
_symmetry.space_group_name_H-M   'P 1'
#
loop_
_entity.id
_entity.type
_entity.pdbx_description
1 polymer ?
#
loop_
_entity_poly.entity_id
_entity_poly.type
_entity_poly.pdbx_seq_one_letter_code
_entity_poly.pdbx_strand_id
1 'polypeptide(L)'
;MATKIRLQRHGHKGYAYYHIVVADSRAPRDGRIIERIGSYNPNTHPATVELNFERALYWVNVGAQPTDTARNLLSGEGVLLMKHLQGGVKKGA
;
A
#
# COMPACT_ATOMS: atom_id res chain seq x y z
N MET A 1 17.70 4.12 -4.77
CA MET A 1 17.04 2.82 -4.79
C MET A 1 15.55 3.00 -4.78
N ALA A 2 14.88 2.27 -5.63
CA ALA A 2 13.43 2.38 -5.69
C ALA A 2 12.78 1.51 -4.62
N THR A 3 11.84 2.10 -3.92
CA THR A 3 11.05 1.40 -2.92
C THR A 3 9.62 1.38 -3.39
N LYS A 4 8.97 0.24 -3.24
CA LYS A 4 7.60 0.09 -3.70
C LYS A 4 6.68 -0.37 -2.59
N ILE A 5 5.44 0.10 -2.66
CA ILE A 5 4.35 -0.40 -1.82
C ILE A 5 3.55 -1.34 -2.69
N ARG A 6 3.44 -2.59 -2.27
CA ARG A 6 2.79 -3.59 -3.10
C ARG A 6 2.05 -4.61 -2.25
N LEU A 7 1.25 -5.44 -2.91
CA LEU A 7 0.52 -6.50 -2.23
C LEU A 7 1.33 -7.78 -2.31
N GLN A 8 1.43 -8.48 -1.19
CA GLN A 8 2.05 -9.78 -1.11
C GLN A 8 0.97 -10.79 -0.79
N ARG A 9 0.82 -11.79 -1.65
CA ARG A 9 -0.24 -12.77 -1.51
C ARG A 9 0.05 -13.74 -0.38
N HIS A 10 -0.97 -13.99 0.42
CA HIS A 10 -0.94 -14.98 1.50
C HIS A 10 -2.21 -15.82 1.42
N GLY A 11 -2.32 -16.79 2.32
CA GLY A 11 -3.45 -17.69 2.32
C GLY A 11 -3.16 -18.93 1.51
N HIS A 12 -4.19 -19.75 1.29
CA HIS A 12 -4.02 -21.00 0.58
C HIS A 12 -4.88 -20.99 -0.69
N LYS A 13 -4.78 -22.07 -1.44
CA LYS A 13 -5.51 -22.18 -2.69
C LYS A 13 -7.00 -21.94 -2.46
N GLY A 14 -7.59 -21.07 -3.26
CA GLY A 14 -9.00 -20.77 -3.15
C GLY A 14 -9.35 -19.76 -2.08
N TYR A 15 -8.38 -19.35 -1.26
CA TYR A 15 -8.62 -18.34 -0.23
C TYR A 15 -7.39 -17.46 -0.12
N ALA A 16 -7.35 -16.43 -0.92
CA ALA A 16 -6.21 -15.51 -0.93
C ALA A 16 -6.53 -14.26 -0.12
N TYR A 17 -5.55 -13.81 0.64
CA TYR A 17 -5.58 -12.47 1.21
C TYR A 17 -4.18 -11.88 1.02
N TYR A 18 -4.05 -10.59 1.29
CA TYR A 18 -2.84 -9.88 0.92
C TYR A 18 -2.34 -9.04 2.08
N HIS A 19 -1.01 -8.98 2.20
CA HIS A 19 -0.39 -7.98 3.06
C HIS A 19 0.02 -6.80 2.17
N ILE A 20 -0.22 -5.60 2.68
CA ILE A 20 0.26 -4.38 2.02
C ILE A 20 1.64 -4.14 2.59
N VAL A 21 2.66 -4.22 1.74
CA VAL A 21 4.03 -4.23 2.20
C VAL A 21 4.87 -3.21 1.46
N VAL A 22 5.93 -2.79 2.11
CA VAL A 22 6.97 -1.94 1.50
C VAL A 22 8.17 -2.82 1.23
N ALA A 23 8.67 -2.78 0.00
CA ALA A 23 9.78 -3.61 -0.39
C ALA A 23 10.64 -2.91 -1.44
N ASP A 24 11.91 -3.34 -1.55
CA ASP A 24 12.78 -2.88 -2.62
C ASP A 24 12.19 -3.35 -3.94
N SER A 25 12.21 -2.47 -4.95
CA SER A 25 11.63 -2.77 -6.25
C SER A 25 12.27 -3.99 -6.91
N ARG A 26 13.48 -4.33 -6.53
CA ARG A 26 14.19 -5.48 -7.09
C ARG A 26 13.91 -6.78 -6.36
N ALA A 27 13.26 -6.72 -5.20
CA ALA A 27 12.95 -7.92 -4.46
C ALA A 27 11.85 -8.72 -5.17
N PRO A 28 11.92 -10.08 -5.11
CA PRO A 28 10.84 -10.90 -5.65
C PRO A 28 9.52 -10.60 -4.94
N ARG A 29 8.42 -10.86 -5.63
CA ARG A 29 7.10 -10.56 -5.06
C ARG A 29 6.89 -11.22 -3.70
N ASP A 30 7.35 -12.45 -3.53
CA ASP A 30 7.19 -13.18 -2.28
C ASP A 30 8.48 -13.17 -1.44
N GLY A 31 9.39 -12.26 -1.76
CA GLY A 31 10.65 -12.17 -1.07
C GLY A 31 10.62 -11.27 0.15
N ARG A 32 11.82 -10.82 0.51
CA ARG A 32 11.99 -10.00 1.71
C ARG A 32 11.26 -8.68 1.58
N ILE A 33 10.62 -8.27 2.66
CA ILE A 33 9.98 -6.97 2.75
C ILE A 33 10.71 -6.08 3.74
N ILE A 34 10.52 -4.77 3.58
CA ILE A 34 11.07 -3.80 4.53
C ILE A 34 10.12 -3.66 5.71
N GLU A 35 8.83 -3.51 5.42
CA GLU A 35 7.84 -3.32 6.48
C GLU A 35 6.47 -3.72 5.96
N ARG A 36 5.65 -4.29 6.83
CA ARG A 36 4.25 -4.54 6.53
C ARG A 36 3.43 -3.38 7.10
N ILE A 37 2.64 -2.74 6.25
CA ILE A 37 1.87 -1.57 6.65
C ILE A 37 0.38 -1.81 6.66
N GLY A 38 -0.08 -2.99 6.27
CA GLY A 38 -1.50 -3.28 6.30
C GLY A 38 -1.84 -4.61 5.70
N SER A 39 -3.14 -4.84 5.52
CA SER A 39 -3.64 -6.06 4.90
C SER A 39 -4.90 -5.77 4.11
N TYR A 40 -5.18 -6.64 3.15
CA TYR A 40 -6.36 -6.54 2.31
C TYR A 40 -6.97 -7.93 2.17
N ASN A 41 -8.24 -8.05 2.54
CA ASN A 41 -8.97 -9.31 2.44
C ASN A 41 -10.17 -9.11 1.51
N PRO A 42 -10.10 -9.59 0.27
CA PRO A 42 -11.21 -9.45 -0.66
C PRO A 42 -12.33 -10.46 -0.45
N ASN A 43 -12.15 -11.40 0.49
CA ASN A 43 -13.13 -12.47 0.68
C ASN A 43 -14.31 -12.05 1.55
N THR A 44 -14.23 -10.91 2.20
CA THR A 44 -15.33 -10.39 3.00
C THR A 44 -16.18 -9.44 2.15
N HIS A 45 -17.40 -9.17 2.59
CA HIS A 45 -18.32 -8.27 1.89
C HIS A 45 -18.80 -7.21 2.87
N PRO A 46 -18.39 -5.94 2.70
CA PRO A 46 -17.40 -5.50 1.71
C PRO A 46 -15.99 -5.98 2.04
N ALA A 47 -15.09 -5.89 1.07
CA ALA A 47 -13.70 -6.27 1.28
C ALA A 47 -13.11 -5.48 2.46
N THR A 48 -12.30 -6.18 3.24
CA THR A 48 -11.70 -5.57 4.43
C THR A 48 -10.30 -5.07 4.11
N VAL A 49 -10.07 -3.80 4.42
CA VAL A 49 -8.74 -3.20 4.30
C VAL A 49 -8.34 -2.67 5.65
N GLU A 50 -7.20 -3.14 6.15
CA GLU A 50 -6.62 -2.62 7.38
C GLU A 50 -5.29 -1.98 7.01
N LEU A 51 -5.11 -0.73 7.38
CA LEU A 51 -3.93 0.01 6.97
C LEU A 51 -3.44 0.87 8.13
N ASN A 52 -2.13 0.78 8.40
CA ASN A 52 -1.51 1.72 9.33
C ASN A 52 -1.29 3.02 8.57
N PHE A 53 -2.20 3.94 8.76
CA PHE A 53 -2.24 5.18 8.00
C PHE A 53 -0.94 5.98 8.13
N GLU A 54 -0.42 6.07 9.35
CA GLU A 54 0.80 6.85 9.58
C GLU A 54 2.00 6.27 8.86
N ARG A 55 2.15 4.94 8.90
CA ARG A 55 3.27 4.32 8.22
C ARG A 55 3.12 4.38 6.71
N ALA A 56 1.91 4.19 6.21
CA ALA A 56 1.67 4.31 4.78
C ALA A 56 1.98 5.73 4.30
N LEU A 57 1.53 6.72 5.05
CA LEU A 57 1.79 8.11 4.71
C LEU A 57 3.29 8.42 4.74
N TYR A 58 3.98 7.91 5.74
CA TYR A 58 5.43 8.09 5.83
C TYR A 58 6.12 7.57 4.56
N TRP A 59 5.79 6.35 4.17
CA TRP A 59 6.46 5.74 3.01
C TRP A 59 6.12 6.45 1.70
N VAL A 60 4.87 6.89 1.55
CA VAL A 60 4.48 7.65 0.36
C VAL A 60 5.23 8.98 0.33
N ASN A 61 5.38 9.62 1.48
CA ASN A 61 6.07 10.91 1.56
C ASN A 61 7.56 10.79 1.25
N VAL A 62 8.18 9.66 1.58
CA VAL A 62 9.61 9.49 1.29
C VAL A 62 9.83 8.92 -0.11
N GLY A 63 8.78 8.79 -0.92
CA GLY A 63 8.94 8.43 -2.31
C GLY A 63 8.66 6.99 -2.68
N ALA A 64 8.15 6.18 -1.77
CA ALA A 64 7.76 4.82 -2.11
C ALA A 64 6.64 4.86 -3.14
N GLN A 65 6.75 4.06 -4.18
CA GLN A 65 5.79 4.08 -5.28
C GLN A 65 4.83 2.91 -5.15
N PRO A 66 3.54 3.15 -4.99
CA PRO A 66 2.57 2.06 -4.93
C PRO A 66 2.33 1.45 -6.31
N THR A 67 2.16 0.14 -6.34
CA THR A 67 1.67 -0.53 -7.53
C THR A 67 0.22 -0.11 -7.77
N ASP A 68 -0.32 -0.42 -8.96
CA ASP A 68 -1.66 0.03 -9.29
C ASP A 68 -2.70 -0.42 -8.27
N THR A 69 -2.65 -1.70 -7.88
CA THR A 69 -3.60 -2.20 -6.89
C THR A 69 -3.39 -1.55 -5.54
N ALA A 70 -2.14 -1.44 -5.10
CA ALA A 70 -1.84 -0.79 -3.83
C ALA A 70 -2.26 0.67 -3.86
N ARG A 71 -2.06 1.34 -4.98
CA ARG A 71 -2.47 2.73 -5.14
C ARG A 71 -3.97 2.88 -4.93
N ASN A 72 -4.76 1.97 -5.50
CA ASN A 72 -6.20 2.02 -5.35
C ASN A 72 -6.61 1.85 -3.89
N LEU A 73 -5.95 0.94 -3.18
CA LEU A 73 -6.24 0.73 -1.76
C LEU A 73 -5.86 1.95 -0.92
N LEU A 74 -4.68 2.50 -1.17
CA LEU A 74 -4.23 3.69 -0.45
C LEU A 74 -5.12 4.88 -0.73
N SER A 75 -5.57 5.02 -1.96
CA SER A 75 -6.47 6.09 -2.32
C SER A 75 -7.80 5.95 -1.60
N GLY A 76 -8.32 4.73 -1.51
CA GLY A 76 -9.57 4.48 -0.79
C GLY A 76 -9.47 4.79 0.69
N GLU A 77 -8.27 4.64 1.28
CA GLU A 77 -8.05 4.94 2.69
C GLU A 77 -7.64 6.40 2.91
N GLY A 78 -7.47 7.15 1.86
CA GLY A 78 -7.17 8.57 1.99
C GLY A 78 -5.69 8.92 2.11
N VAL A 79 -4.79 7.94 2.07
CA VAL A 79 -3.36 8.22 2.23
C VAL A 79 -2.82 9.09 1.12
N LEU A 80 -3.16 8.77 -0.11
CA LEU A 80 -2.67 9.55 -1.25
C LEU A 80 -3.28 10.94 -1.28
N LEU A 81 -4.53 11.04 -0.87
CA LEU A 81 -5.18 12.35 -0.78
C LEU A 81 -4.47 13.23 0.24
N MET A 82 -4.11 12.66 1.39
CA MET A 82 -3.41 13.42 2.43
C MET A 82 -2.05 13.89 1.93
N LYS A 83 -1.30 13.02 1.25
CA LYS A 83 -0.03 13.43 0.67
C LYS A 83 -0.24 14.54 -0.34
N HIS A 84 -1.25 14.41 -1.17
CA HIS A 84 -1.55 15.42 -2.18
C HIS A 84 -1.82 16.78 -1.52
N LEU A 85 -2.61 16.78 -0.45
CA LEU A 85 -2.91 18.01 0.26
C LEU A 85 -1.66 18.62 0.87
N GLN A 86 -0.82 17.78 1.46
CA GLN A 86 0.40 18.27 2.10
C GLN A 86 1.40 18.82 1.09
N GLY A 87 1.53 18.16 -0.04
CA GLY A 87 2.54 18.53 -1.01
C GLY A 87 2.03 19.33 -2.18
N GLY A 88 0.74 19.31 -2.41
CA GLY A 88 0.16 19.89 -3.60
C GLY A 88 -0.91 20.91 -3.34
N VAL A 89 -1.04 21.35 -2.13
CA VAL A 89 -2.09 22.28 -1.77
C VAL A 89 -2.12 23.49 -2.68
N LYS A 90 -1.00 23.99 -3.03
CA LYS A 90 -0.95 25.18 -3.84
C LYS A 90 -1.39 24.96 -5.26
N LYS A 91 -1.28 23.77 -5.76
CA LYS A 91 -1.83 23.51 -7.09
C LYS A 91 -3.14 22.82 -7.00
N GLY A 92 -3.45 22.33 -5.84
CA GLY A 92 -4.73 21.78 -5.61
C GLY A 92 -5.80 22.81 -5.72
N ALA A 93 -5.37 23.89 -5.88
CA ALA A 93 -6.32 24.93 -6.14
C ALA A 93 -7.54 24.40 -6.81
#